data_79e4b595849bb53c211904a22821e1c4
#
_entry.id   79e4b595849bb53c211904a22821e1c4
#
_cell.length_a   1.000
_cell.length_b   1.000
_cell.length_c   1.000
_cell.angle_alpha   90.00
_cell.angle_beta   90.00
_cell.angle_gamma   90.00
#
_symmetry.space_group_name_H-M   'P 1'
#
loop_
_entity.id
_entity.type
_entity.pdbx_description
1 polymer ?
#
loop_
_entity_poly.entity_id
_entity_poly.type
_entity_poly.pdbx_seq_one_letter_code
_entity_poly.pdbx_strand_id
1 'polypeptide(L)' 'MTEFSQVGDTELIDELSRLTTQTAKLRARMFDLMAELDRRRASAA' A
#
# COMPACT_ATOMS: atom_id res chain seq x y z
N MET A 1 11.88 19.07 -2.27
CA MET A 1 11.57 18.33 -3.49
C MET A 1 12.61 18.40 -4.56
N THR A 2 13.67 19.11 -4.27
CA THR A 2 14.77 19.28 -5.22
C THR A 2 15.57 18.01 -5.47
N GLU A 3 15.49 17.04 -4.56
CA GLU A 3 16.23 15.78 -4.68
C GLU A 3 15.82 14.96 -5.90
N PHE A 4 14.60 15.20 -6.41
CA PHE A 4 14.10 14.47 -7.58
C PHE A 4 14.24 15.24 -8.90
N SER A 5 14.73 16.46 -8.86
CA SER A 5 14.81 17.30 -10.06
C SER A 5 15.80 16.76 -11.10
N GLN A 6 16.75 15.92 -10.69
CA GLN A 6 17.74 15.32 -11.57
C GLN A 6 17.30 13.95 -12.10
N VAL A 7 16.18 13.44 -11.65
CA VAL A 7 15.69 12.12 -12.04
C VAL A 7 14.88 12.22 -13.30
N GLY A 8 15.09 11.30 -14.25
CA GLY A 8 14.34 11.27 -15.50
C GLY A 8 12.89 10.84 -15.31
N ASP A 9 12.05 11.19 -16.28
CA ASP A 9 10.63 10.88 -16.23
C ASP A 9 10.35 9.38 -16.10
N THR A 10 11.09 8.56 -16.85
CA THR A 10 10.94 7.10 -16.81
C THR A 10 11.21 6.57 -15.40
N GLU A 11 12.26 7.06 -14.75
CA GLU A 11 12.60 6.65 -13.40
C GLU A 11 11.54 7.08 -12.39
N LEU A 12 10.98 8.27 -12.56
CA LEU A 12 9.90 8.73 -11.69
C LEU A 12 8.66 7.87 -11.84
N ILE A 13 8.31 7.51 -13.07
CA ILE A 13 7.16 6.66 -13.34
C ILE A 13 7.36 5.27 -12.74
N ASP A 14 8.55 4.71 -12.91
CA ASP A 14 8.88 3.40 -12.35
C ASP A 14 8.77 3.40 -10.83
N GLU A 15 9.27 4.45 -10.19
CA GLU A 15 9.20 4.58 -8.74
C GLU A 15 7.76 4.70 -8.27
N LEU A 16 6.95 5.50 -8.96
CA LEU A 16 5.54 5.64 -8.64
C LEU A 16 4.79 4.31 -8.78
N SER A 17 5.09 3.57 -9.84
CA SER A 17 4.48 2.25 -10.07
C SER A 17 4.81 1.28 -8.95
N ARG A 18 6.07 1.27 -8.51
CA ARG A 18 6.51 0.41 -7.42
C ARG A 18 5.83 0.77 -6.11
N LEU A 19 5.76 2.06 -5.81
CA LEU A 19 5.09 2.53 -4.59
C LEU A 19 3.61 2.23 -4.62
N THR A 20 2.97 2.38 -5.76
CA THR A 20 1.56 2.05 -5.92
C THR A 20 1.31 0.57 -5.65
N THR A 21 2.17 -0.31 -6.18
CA THR A 21 2.07 -1.74 -5.94
C THR A 21 2.25 -2.07 -4.47
N GLN A 22 3.25 -1.48 -3.81
CA GLN A 22 3.49 -1.69 -2.38
C GLN A 22 2.31 -1.22 -1.55
N THR A 23 1.75 -0.07 -1.90
CA THR A 23 0.59 0.48 -1.19
C THR A 23 -0.61 -0.44 -1.33
N ALA A 24 -0.83 -1.00 -2.53
CA ALA A 24 -1.92 -1.94 -2.76
C ALA A 24 -1.77 -3.19 -1.90
N LYS A 25 -0.55 -3.72 -1.80
CA LYS A 25 -0.28 -4.89 -0.96
C LYS A 25 -0.54 -4.59 0.52
N LEU A 26 -0.12 -3.43 0.98
CA LEU A 26 -0.34 -3.03 2.37
C LEU A 26 -1.82 -2.84 2.67
N ARG A 27 -2.57 -2.28 1.74
CA ARG A 27 -4.02 -2.13 1.90
C ARG A 27 -4.71 -3.49 1.97
N ALA A 28 -4.33 -4.42 1.10
CA ALA A 28 -4.90 -5.76 1.11
C ALA A 28 -4.67 -6.43 2.45
N ARG A 29 -3.45 -6.30 2.99
CA ARG A 29 -3.12 -6.86 4.29
C ARG A 29 -3.94 -6.22 5.40
N MET A 30 -4.12 -4.90 5.33
CA MET A 30 -4.94 -4.20 6.30
C MET A 30 -6.38 -4.70 6.29
N PHE A 31 -6.95 -4.89 5.09
CA PHE A 31 -8.30 -5.42 4.96
C PHE A 31 -8.41 -6.84 5.52
N ASP A 32 -7.40 -7.67 5.29
CA ASP A 32 -7.38 -9.02 5.84
C ASP A 32 -7.38 -9.00 7.36
N LEU A 33 -6.59 -8.11 7.95
CA LEU A 33 -6.54 -7.97 9.40
C LEU A 33 -7.87 -7.45 9.95
N MET A 34 -8.49 -6.52 9.26
CA MET A 34 -9.79 -6.00 9.68
C MET A 34 -10.87 -7.08 9.61
N ALA A 35 -10.85 -7.87 8.55
CA ALA A 35 -11.80 -8.99 8.39
C ALA A 35 -11.64 -10.01 9.52
N GLU A 36 -10.38 -10.27 9.90
CA GLU A 36 -10.11 -11.20 11.01
C GLU A 36 -10.65 -10.66 12.32
N LEU A 37 -10.45 -9.38 12.59
CA LEU A 37 -10.99 -8.75 13.79
C LEU A 37 -12.51 -8.82 13.84
N ASP A 38 -13.15 -8.52 12.73
CA ASP A 38 -14.61 -8.55 12.64
C ASP A 38 -15.14 -9.96 12.90
N ARG A 39 -14.46 -10.96 12.36
CA ARG A 39 -14.85 -12.35 12.58
C ARG A 39 -14.74 -12.75 14.05
N ARG A 40 -13.66 -12.31 14.71
CA ARG A 40 -13.46 -12.61 16.13
C ARG A 40 -14.50 -11.93 16.99
N ARG A 41 -14.86 -10.68 16.65
CA ARG A 41 -15.91 -9.95 17.38
C ARG A 41 -17.27 -10.65 17.24
N ALA A 42 -17.58 -11.09 16.02
CA ALA A 42 -18.83 -11.80 15.78
C ALA A 42 -18.89 -13.11 16.57
N SER A 43 -17.75 -13.83 16.65
CA SER A 43 -17.68 -15.05 17.43
C SER A 43 -17.78 -14.83 18.93
N ALA A 44 -17.27 -13.69 19.41
CA ALA A 44 -17.28 -13.37 20.83
C ALA A 44 -18.64 -12.90 21.33
N ALA A 45 -19.46 -12.39 20.42
CA ALA A 45 -20.81 -11.96 20.77
C ALA A 45 -21.75 -13.15 20.95
#